data_007d79be9800a303071de4d1c117a7d6
#
_entry.id   007d79be9800a303071de4d1c117a7d6
#
_cell.length_a   1.000
_cell.length_b   1.000
_cell.length_c   1.000
_cell.angle_alpha   90.00
_cell.angle_beta   90.00
_cell.angle_gamma   90.00
#
_symmetry.space_group_name_H-M   'P 1'
#
loop_
_entity.id
_entity.type
_entity.pdbx_description
1 polymer ?
#
loop_
_entity_poly.entity_id
_entity_poly.type
_entity_poly.pdbx_seq_one_letter_code
_entity_poly.pdbx_strand_id
1 'polypeptide(L)'
;HDFEQVDVRKATCTEDGYYILECRQCGKNVKEITEKAPGHRWQKVDSESYSPTCTQDGLTTYVCGDCSQIRTESVRATGHDMRDEAVVRSPTCEIEGRMAIRCSRCGYSDVRDIPRADHQYGAWRVTVPATDHSIGTRQSVCAECGDARYENFYPDGPLRRGAKDDAVRAL
;
A
#
# COMPACT_ATOMS: atom_id res chain seq x y z
N HIS A 1 30.15 31.42 -55.42
CA HIS A 1 30.53 31.98 -54.12
C HIS A 1 31.92 31.44 -53.73
N ASP A 2 32.77 32.29 -53.26
CA ASP A 2 34.10 31.93 -52.70
C ASP A 2 33.96 31.96 -51.17
N PHE A 3 33.77 30.78 -50.55
CA PHE A 3 33.53 30.65 -49.13
C PHE A 3 34.83 30.44 -48.35
N GLU A 4 34.96 31.17 -47.24
CA GLU A 4 36.01 31.01 -46.23
C GLU A 4 35.41 30.64 -44.90
N GLN A 5 36.06 29.74 -44.16
CA GLN A 5 35.66 29.39 -42.82
C GLN A 5 36.02 30.50 -41.84
N VAL A 6 35.00 31.10 -41.22
CA VAL A 6 35.16 32.24 -40.29
C VAL A 6 34.92 31.87 -38.84
N ASP A 7 34.20 30.80 -38.56
CA ASP A 7 33.97 30.30 -37.20
C ASP A 7 33.88 28.78 -37.19
N VAL A 8 34.24 28.15 -36.07
CA VAL A 8 34.12 26.71 -35.82
C VAL A 8 33.81 26.46 -34.36
N ARG A 9 32.81 25.64 -34.11
CA ARG A 9 32.49 25.16 -32.77
C ARG A 9 32.45 23.63 -32.73
N LYS A 10 33.10 23.07 -31.74
CA LYS A 10 33.01 21.64 -31.45
C LYS A 10 31.65 21.32 -30.83
N ALA A 11 31.14 20.12 -31.07
CA ALA A 11 29.95 19.63 -30.39
C ALA A 11 30.16 19.61 -28.88
N THR A 12 29.12 19.99 -28.16
CA THR A 12 28.99 19.77 -26.70
C THR A 12 28.01 18.64 -26.44
N CYS A 13 27.77 18.29 -25.17
CA CYS A 13 26.80 17.27 -24.85
C CYS A 13 25.39 17.56 -25.40
N THR A 14 25.01 18.81 -25.55
CA THR A 14 23.67 19.27 -25.92
C THR A 14 23.59 20.06 -27.22
N GLU A 15 24.72 20.55 -27.73
CA GLU A 15 24.73 21.35 -28.93
C GLU A 15 25.60 20.68 -30.02
N ASP A 16 25.08 20.71 -31.24
CA ASP A 16 25.82 20.22 -32.41
C ASP A 16 27.05 21.06 -32.68
N GLY A 17 28.14 20.43 -33.11
CA GLY A 17 29.28 21.08 -33.63
C GLY A 17 29.03 21.63 -35.04
N TYR A 18 29.60 22.76 -35.38
CA TYR A 18 29.42 23.39 -36.68
C TYR A 18 30.61 24.26 -37.05
N TYR A 19 30.68 24.59 -38.34
CA TYR A 19 31.46 25.71 -38.81
C TYR A 19 30.57 26.70 -39.60
N ILE A 20 31.01 27.94 -39.64
CA ILE A 20 30.39 29.01 -40.44
C ILE A 20 31.32 29.35 -41.58
N LEU A 21 30.77 29.30 -42.79
CA LEU A 21 31.43 29.76 -44.02
C LEU A 21 30.86 31.11 -44.39
N GLU A 22 31.73 32.11 -44.70
CA GLU A 22 31.33 33.39 -45.20
C GLU A 22 31.85 33.58 -46.64
N CYS A 23 30.98 34.06 -47.53
CA CYS A 23 31.40 34.36 -48.89
C CYS A 23 32.16 35.68 -48.94
N ARG A 24 33.40 35.64 -49.37
CA ARG A 24 34.30 36.86 -49.54
C ARG A 24 33.71 37.88 -50.46
N GLN A 25 32.85 37.53 -51.40
CA GLN A 25 32.34 38.45 -52.42
C GLN A 25 31.05 39.15 -52.00
N CYS A 26 30.17 38.46 -51.20
CA CYS A 26 28.84 38.96 -50.89
C CYS A 26 28.47 38.92 -49.41
N GLY A 27 29.34 38.43 -48.53
CA GLY A 27 29.10 38.35 -47.08
C GLY A 27 28.05 37.29 -46.66
N LYS A 28 27.60 36.45 -47.58
CA LYS A 28 26.63 35.42 -47.27
C LYS A 28 27.23 34.37 -46.36
N ASN A 29 26.56 34.09 -45.19
CA ASN A 29 26.96 33.06 -44.24
C ASN A 29 26.17 31.75 -44.48
N VAL A 30 26.90 30.63 -44.36
CA VAL A 30 26.36 29.26 -44.39
C VAL A 30 26.86 28.53 -43.15
N LYS A 31 25.94 27.97 -42.38
CA LYS A 31 26.24 27.13 -41.23
C LYS A 31 26.15 25.66 -41.62
N GLU A 32 27.23 24.93 -41.42
CA GLU A 32 27.26 23.49 -41.67
C GLU A 32 27.53 22.72 -40.37
N ILE A 33 26.68 21.72 -40.10
CA ILE A 33 26.81 20.83 -38.94
C ILE A 33 27.92 19.83 -39.21
N THR A 34 28.93 19.81 -38.37
CA THR A 34 30.08 18.89 -38.49
C THR A 34 29.91 17.62 -37.65
N GLU A 35 29.26 17.73 -36.47
CA GLU A 35 29.12 16.65 -35.54
C GLU A 35 27.82 16.84 -34.75
N LYS A 36 27.04 15.79 -34.59
CA LYS A 36 25.83 15.83 -33.74
C LYS A 36 26.20 15.82 -32.27
N ALA A 37 25.37 16.50 -31.45
CA ALA A 37 25.50 16.47 -30.02
C ALA A 37 25.43 15.01 -29.51
N PRO A 38 26.47 14.50 -28.83
CA PRO A 38 26.53 13.08 -28.41
C PRO A 38 25.59 12.77 -27.25
N GLY A 39 25.03 13.78 -26.60
CA GLY A 39 24.32 13.65 -25.37
C GLY A 39 25.21 13.56 -24.13
N HIS A 40 24.63 13.41 -22.97
CA HIS A 40 25.37 13.24 -21.72
C HIS A 40 25.75 11.78 -21.48
N ARG A 41 27.00 11.53 -21.09
CA ARG A 41 27.46 10.23 -20.57
C ARG A 41 27.42 10.22 -19.06
N TRP A 42 26.26 9.83 -18.51
CA TRP A 42 26.00 9.82 -17.07
C TRP A 42 26.78 8.70 -16.38
N GLN A 43 27.48 9.05 -15.32
CA GLN A 43 28.18 8.13 -14.41
C GLN A 43 27.63 8.32 -13.00
N LYS A 44 27.30 7.21 -12.33
CA LYS A 44 26.79 7.24 -10.96
C LYS A 44 27.91 7.65 -9.99
N VAL A 45 27.58 8.54 -9.06
CA VAL A 45 28.47 8.99 -7.99
C VAL A 45 28.04 8.33 -6.69
N ASP A 46 28.72 7.26 -6.28
CA ASP A 46 28.35 6.49 -5.10
C ASP A 46 28.51 7.27 -3.79
N SER A 47 29.49 8.18 -3.70
CA SER A 47 29.70 9.04 -2.53
C SER A 47 28.56 10.04 -2.27
N GLU A 48 27.77 10.36 -3.30
CA GLU A 48 26.65 11.30 -3.23
C GLU A 48 25.30 10.59 -3.44
N SER A 49 25.32 9.26 -3.47
CA SER A 49 24.14 8.41 -3.64
C SER A 49 23.91 7.61 -2.35
N TYR A 50 22.63 7.47 -1.96
CA TYR A 50 22.26 6.65 -0.81
C TYR A 50 20.95 5.93 -1.06
N SER A 51 20.85 4.73 -0.53
CA SER A 51 19.67 3.90 -0.67
C SER A 51 18.50 4.42 0.18
N PRO A 52 17.25 4.22 -0.25
CA PRO A 52 16.10 4.55 0.56
C PRO A 52 16.05 3.69 1.82
N THR A 53 15.52 4.26 2.89
CA THR A 53 15.17 3.54 4.13
C THR A 53 13.68 3.23 4.13
N CYS A 54 13.16 2.71 5.25
CA CYS A 54 11.72 2.49 5.39
C CYS A 54 10.91 3.78 5.32
N THR A 55 11.48 4.90 5.77
CA THR A 55 10.76 6.19 5.95
C THR A 55 11.37 7.35 5.18
N GLN A 56 12.59 7.20 4.68
CA GLN A 56 13.29 8.25 3.93
C GLN A 56 13.56 7.80 2.52
N ASP A 57 13.32 8.69 1.58
CA ASP A 57 13.68 8.51 0.19
C ASP A 57 15.19 8.41 0.03
N GLY A 58 15.62 7.59 -0.92
CA GLY A 58 16.98 7.52 -1.38
C GLY A 58 17.26 8.55 -2.47
N LEU A 59 18.54 8.76 -2.78
CA LEU A 59 19.00 9.61 -3.84
C LEU A 59 20.07 8.89 -4.67
N THR A 60 19.96 8.97 -5.99
CA THR A 60 21.02 8.56 -6.90
C THR A 60 21.51 9.79 -7.64
N THR A 61 22.78 10.07 -7.49
CA THR A 61 23.46 11.20 -8.14
C THR A 61 24.29 10.69 -9.32
N TYR A 62 24.19 11.39 -10.42
CA TYR A 62 24.96 11.14 -11.62
C TYR A 62 25.72 12.40 -12.03
N VAL A 63 26.91 12.23 -12.55
CA VAL A 63 27.70 13.30 -13.18
C VAL A 63 28.00 12.93 -14.63
N CYS A 64 27.91 13.90 -15.52
CA CYS A 64 28.36 13.71 -16.90
C CYS A 64 29.88 13.74 -16.94
N GLY A 65 30.51 12.68 -17.50
CA GLY A 65 31.95 12.60 -17.63
C GLY A 65 32.56 13.65 -18.59
N ASP A 66 31.76 14.27 -19.48
CA ASP A 66 32.24 15.20 -20.49
C ASP A 66 32.04 16.67 -20.11
N CYS A 67 30.94 17.02 -19.44
CA CYS A 67 30.58 18.41 -19.11
C CYS A 67 30.43 18.69 -17.63
N SER A 68 30.58 17.67 -16.77
CA SER A 68 30.44 17.75 -15.31
C SER A 68 29.02 18.17 -14.82
N GLN A 69 28.04 18.16 -15.70
CA GLN A 69 26.65 18.42 -15.30
C GLN A 69 26.18 17.35 -14.36
N ILE A 70 25.45 17.73 -13.32
CA ILE A 70 24.89 16.82 -12.30
C ILE A 70 23.40 16.58 -12.57
N ARG A 71 22.97 15.32 -12.41
CA ARG A 71 21.58 14.89 -12.42
C ARG A 71 21.31 14.04 -11.19
N THR A 72 20.19 14.26 -10.55
CA THR A 72 19.77 13.47 -9.39
C THR A 72 18.44 12.79 -9.66
N GLU A 73 18.28 11.57 -9.12
CA GLU A 73 17.04 10.79 -9.15
C GLU A 73 16.68 10.39 -7.73
N SER A 74 15.48 10.73 -7.30
CA SER A 74 14.94 10.27 -6.02
C SER A 74 14.37 8.86 -6.14
N VAL A 75 14.67 8.01 -5.16
CA VAL A 75 14.13 6.65 -5.03
C VAL A 75 13.24 6.63 -3.80
N ARG A 76 11.96 6.33 -3.97
CA ARG A 76 10.98 6.37 -2.87
C ARG A 76 11.38 5.48 -1.70
N ALA A 77 11.03 5.92 -0.49
CA ALA A 77 11.10 5.14 0.73
C ALA A 77 10.39 3.79 0.56
N THR A 78 11.00 2.74 1.10
CA THR A 78 10.52 1.36 0.89
C THR A 78 9.28 1.00 1.72
N GLY A 79 8.89 1.86 2.67
CA GLY A 79 7.87 1.55 3.67
C GLY A 79 8.35 0.52 4.70
N HIS A 80 7.52 0.23 5.70
CA HIS A 80 7.80 -0.82 6.68
C HIS A 80 7.30 -2.18 6.18
N ASP A 81 8.09 -3.21 6.36
CA ASP A 81 7.71 -4.62 6.20
C ASP A 81 7.38 -5.19 7.58
N MET A 82 6.13 -4.95 8.02
CA MET A 82 5.68 -5.32 9.36
C MET A 82 5.38 -6.82 9.44
N ARG A 83 5.94 -7.46 10.47
CA ARG A 83 5.73 -8.88 10.79
C ARG A 83 5.12 -9.00 12.16
N ASP A 84 4.24 -10.00 12.34
CA ASP A 84 3.70 -10.35 13.64
C ASP A 84 4.83 -10.89 14.53
N GLU A 85 4.93 -10.39 15.76
CA GLU A 85 5.97 -10.79 16.71
C GLU A 85 5.37 -11.62 17.84
N ALA A 86 4.41 -11.07 18.58
CA ALA A 86 3.79 -11.76 19.71
C ALA A 86 2.38 -11.22 20.03
N VAL A 87 1.52 -12.09 20.55
CA VAL A 87 0.24 -11.65 21.11
C VAL A 87 0.51 -10.98 22.46
N VAL A 88 0.26 -9.68 22.54
CA VAL A 88 0.38 -8.88 23.78
C VAL A 88 -0.83 -9.07 24.66
N ARG A 89 -2.00 -9.18 24.05
CA ARG A 89 -3.28 -9.45 24.72
C ARG A 89 -4.16 -10.30 23.79
N SER A 90 -4.60 -11.45 24.29
CA SER A 90 -5.55 -12.28 23.56
C SER A 90 -6.91 -11.60 23.45
N PRO A 91 -7.61 -11.74 22.32
CA PRO A 91 -8.97 -11.26 22.19
C PRO A 91 -9.93 -12.10 23.03
N THR A 92 -10.96 -11.47 23.54
CA THR A 92 -12.15 -12.12 24.09
C THR A 92 -13.36 -11.74 23.24
N CYS A 93 -14.54 -12.27 23.54
CA CYS A 93 -15.76 -11.87 22.83
C CYS A 93 -16.21 -10.42 23.15
N GLU A 94 -15.67 -9.80 24.20
CA GLU A 94 -15.98 -8.42 24.59
C GLU A 94 -14.85 -7.44 24.26
N ILE A 95 -13.60 -7.91 24.27
CA ILE A 95 -12.41 -7.05 24.18
C ILE A 95 -11.54 -7.51 23.02
N GLU A 96 -11.14 -6.56 22.21
CA GLU A 96 -10.16 -6.78 21.13
C GLU A 96 -8.81 -7.19 21.70
N GLY A 97 -8.14 -8.10 21.03
CA GLY A 97 -6.77 -8.48 21.35
C GLY A 97 -5.76 -7.46 20.81
N ARG A 98 -4.49 -7.66 21.15
CA ARG A 98 -3.37 -6.87 20.64
C ARG A 98 -2.21 -7.76 20.25
N MET A 99 -1.68 -7.50 19.06
CA MET A 99 -0.51 -8.15 18.48
C MET A 99 0.63 -7.14 18.38
N ALA A 100 1.77 -7.46 18.95
CA ALA A 100 3.00 -6.73 18.66
C ALA A 100 3.46 -7.06 17.24
N ILE A 101 3.81 -6.04 16.48
CA ILE A 101 4.32 -6.15 15.12
C ILE A 101 5.64 -5.40 15.02
N ARG A 102 6.56 -5.92 14.21
CA ARG A 102 7.87 -5.33 14.03
C ARG A 102 8.29 -5.32 12.58
N CYS A 103 8.92 -4.23 12.15
CA CYS A 103 9.50 -4.14 10.84
C CYS A 103 10.77 -5.01 10.74
N SER A 104 10.78 -5.94 9.78
CA SER A 104 11.92 -6.84 9.55
C SER A 104 13.19 -6.13 9.09
N ARG A 105 13.06 -4.90 8.53
CA ARG A 105 14.17 -4.13 7.93
C ARG A 105 14.80 -3.10 8.88
N CYS A 106 14.00 -2.38 9.64
CA CYS A 106 14.50 -1.29 10.49
C CYS A 106 14.26 -1.49 11.98
N GLY A 107 13.54 -2.55 12.36
CA GLY A 107 13.24 -2.85 13.76
C GLY A 107 12.17 -1.94 14.38
N TYR A 108 11.54 -1.04 13.61
CA TYR A 108 10.38 -0.27 14.10
C TYR A 108 9.30 -1.22 14.63
N SER A 109 8.77 -0.92 15.81
CA SER A 109 7.73 -1.73 16.46
C SER A 109 6.46 -0.92 16.62
N ASP A 110 5.32 -1.61 16.48
CA ASP A 110 3.98 -1.07 16.65
C ASP A 110 3.05 -2.15 17.18
N VAL A 111 1.79 -1.84 17.43
CA VAL A 111 0.76 -2.79 17.85
C VAL A 111 -0.40 -2.77 16.85
N ARG A 112 -0.89 -3.95 16.52
CA ARG A 112 -2.09 -4.15 15.73
C ARG A 112 -3.18 -4.74 16.59
N ASP A 113 -4.40 -4.27 16.44
CA ASP A 113 -5.56 -4.87 17.10
C ASP A 113 -5.92 -6.22 16.45
N ILE A 114 -6.28 -7.17 17.29
CA ILE A 114 -6.86 -8.47 16.89
C ILE A 114 -8.36 -8.35 17.11
N PRO A 115 -9.20 -8.65 16.12
CA PRO A 115 -10.65 -8.62 16.28
C PRO A 115 -11.12 -9.44 17.48
N ARG A 116 -12.25 -9.05 18.07
CA ARG A 116 -12.88 -9.82 19.14
C ARG A 116 -13.12 -11.26 18.70
N ALA A 117 -12.99 -12.17 19.63
CA ALA A 117 -13.33 -13.55 19.40
C ALA A 117 -14.86 -13.73 19.28
N ASP A 118 -15.29 -14.75 18.59
CA ASP A 118 -16.70 -15.11 18.53
C ASP A 118 -17.18 -15.61 19.90
N HIS A 119 -18.45 -15.36 20.19
CA HIS A 119 -19.07 -15.90 21.40
C HIS A 119 -19.09 -17.43 21.39
N GLN A 120 -18.65 -18.03 22.48
CA GLN A 120 -18.66 -19.46 22.70
C GLN A 120 -20.00 -19.84 23.44
N TYR A 121 -21.07 -19.94 22.67
CA TYR A 121 -22.36 -20.30 23.21
C TYR A 121 -22.42 -21.80 23.57
N GLY A 122 -22.87 -22.06 24.79
CA GLY A 122 -23.09 -23.42 25.28
C GLY A 122 -24.31 -24.10 24.66
N ALA A 123 -24.67 -25.24 25.25
CA ALA A 123 -25.86 -25.96 24.83
C ALA A 123 -27.15 -25.16 25.09
N TRP A 124 -28.14 -25.36 24.24
CA TRP A 124 -29.44 -24.77 24.40
C TRP A 124 -30.16 -25.33 25.63
N ARG A 125 -30.68 -24.46 26.47
CA ARG A 125 -31.52 -24.81 27.63
C ARG A 125 -32.91 -24.27 27.42
N VAL A 126 -33.94 -25.13 27.60
CA VAL A 126 -35.33 -24.71 27.52
C VAL A 126 -35.65 -23.82 28.72
N THR A 127 -36.10 -22.60 28.46
CA THR A 127 -36.57 -21.64 29.47
C THR A 127 -38.10 -21.60 29.56
N VAL A 128 -38.76 -21.79 28.42
CA VAL A 128 -40.21 -21.95 28.33
C VAL A 128 -40.50 -23.21 27.53
N PRO A 129 -41.16 -24.22 28.10
CA PRO A 129 -41.53 -25.44 27.36
C PRO A 129 -42.49 -25.11 26.22
N ALA A 130 -42.35 -25.80 25.09
CA ALA A 130 -43.34 -25.78 24.03
C ALA A 130 -44.51 -26.72 24.43
N THR A 131 -45.71 -26.34 24.03
CA THR A 131 -46.92 -27.18 24.21
C THR A 131 -47.64 -27.29 22.87
N ASP A 132 -48.68 -28.13 22.80
CA ASP A 132 -49.48 -28.26 21.57
C ASP A 132 -50.15 -26.94 21.13
N HIS A 133 -50.19 -25.93 22.02
CA HIS A 133 -50.88 -24.67 21.82
C HIS A 133 -49.95 -23.45 21.95
N SER A 134 -48.67 -23.64 22.32
CA SER A 134 -47.71 -22.56 22.50
C SER A 134 -46.33 -22.96 22.04
N ILE A 135 -45.61 -21.98 21.48
CA ILE A 135 -44.17 -22.10 21.15
C ILE A 135 -43.36 -22.07 22.44
N GLY A 136 -42.28 -22.83 22.47
CA GLY A 136 -41.30 -22.81 23.55
C GLY A 136 -40.19 -21.81 23.25
N THR A 137 -39.45 -21.43 24.28
CA THR A 137 -38.22 -20.62 24.16
C THR A 137 -37.07 -21.38 24.79
N ARG A 138 -35.92 -21.34 24.10
CA ARG A 138 -34.68 -21.88 24.62
C ARG A 138 -33.59 -20.79 24.60
N GLN A 139 -32.68 -20.89 25.53
CA GLN A 139 -31.56 -19.95 25.71
C GLN A 139 -30.23 -20.70 25.57
N SER A 140 -29.27 -20.03 24.95
CA SER A 140 -27.87 -20.45 24.97
C SER A 140 -27.03 -19.28 25.44
N VAL A 141 -26.15 -19.51 26.39
CA VAL A 141 -25.36 -18.47 27.06
C VAL A 141 -23.89 -18.64 26.68
N CYS A 142 -23.23 -17.55 26.39
CA CYS A 142 -21.77 -17.53 26.17
C CYS A 142 -21.06 -17.84 27.50
N ALA A 143 -20.16 -18.82 27.46
CA ALA A 143 -19.42 -19.24 28.65
C ALA A 143 -18.46 -18.20 29.19
N GLU A 144 -17.98 -17.27 28.32
CA GLU A 144 -16.98 -16.26 28.69
C GLU A 144 -17.61 -14.98 29.22
N CYS A 145 -18.62 -14.44 28.55
CA CYS A 145 -19.18 -13.11 28.89
C CYS A 145 -20.60 -13.15 29.46
N GLY A 146 -21.26 -14.30 29.38
CA GLY A 146 -22.65 -14.44 29.87
C GLY A 146 -23.71 -13.92 28.89
N ASP A 147 -23.29 -13.38 27.70
CA ASP A 147 -24.27 -12.97 26.69
C ASP A 147 -25.19 -14.11 26.31
N ALA A 148 -26.47 -13.82 26.17
CA ALA A 148 -27.50 -14.81 25.97
C ALA A 148 -28.25 -14.61 24.66
N ARG A 149 -28.32 -15.64 23.86
CA ARG A 149 -29.18 -15.68 22.68
C ARG A 149 -30.41 -16.58 22.97
N TYR A 150 -31.52 -16.20 22.40
CA TYR A 150 -32.81 -16.88 22.58
C TYR A 150 -33.31 -17.39 21.23
N GLU A 151 -33.95 -18.53 21.24
CA GLU A 151 -34.59 -19.10 20.07
C GLU A 151 -35.94 -19.69 20.45
N ASN A 152 -36.93 -19.42 19.63
CA ASN A 152 -38.23 -20.02 19.75
C ASN A 152 -38.23 -21.36 19.02
N PHE A 153 -38.86 -22.38 19.62
CA PHE A 153 -38.97 -23.69 19.01
C PHE A 153 -40.41 -24.21 19.17
N TYR A 154 -40.76 -25.09 18.26
CA TYR A 154 -42.06 -25.73 18.25
C TYR A 154 -41.96 -27.09 18.93
N PRO A 155 -43.09 -27.62 19.47
CA PRO A 155 -43.11 -28.98 20.01
C PRO A 155 -42.77 -29.98 18.89
N ASP A 156 -42.13 -31.09 19.27
CA ASP A 156 -41.83 -32.19 18.34
C ASP A 156 -43.11 -32.77 17.78
N GLY A 157 -43.42 -32.45 16.52
CA GLY A 157 -44.61 -32.92 15.80
C GLY A 157 -45.13 -31.91 14.79
N PRO A 158 -45.97 -32.31 13.83
CA PRO A 158 -46.56 -31.37 12.88
C PRO A 158 -47.48 -30.40 13.65
N LEU A 159 -47.19 -29.10 13.50
CA LEU A 159 -48.02 -28.02 14.02
C LEU A 159 -49.48 -28.24 13.57
N ARG A 160 -50.37 -28.33 14.50
CA ARG A 160 -51.81 -28.29 14.20
C ARG A 160 -52.12 -26.92 13.59
N ARG A 161 -52.82 -26.90 12.47
CA ARG A 161 -53.28 -25.64 11.83
C ARG A 161 -54.03 -24.80 12.88
N GLY A 162 -53.50 -23.62 13.18
CA GLY A 162 -54.00 -22.71 14.22
C GLY A 162 -52.91 -22.08 15.07
N ALA A 163 -51.82 -22.79 15.37
CA ALA A 163 -50.71 -22.26 16.19
C ALA A 163 -49.88 -21.18 15.51
N LYS A 164 -50.00 -21.01 14.21
CA LYS A 164 -49.28 -19.96 13.44
C LYS A 164 -49.88 -18.56 13.59
N ASP A 165 -51.20 -18.48 13.79
CA ASP A 165 -51.88 -17.18 13.77
C ASP A 165 -51.77 -16.44 15.10
N ASP A 166 -51.62 -17.16 16.20
CA ASP A 166 -51.51 -16.56 17.54
C ASP A 166 -50.09 -16.02 17.83
N ALA A 167 -49.05 -16.61 17.23
CA ALA A 167 -47.68 -16.17 17.42
C ALA A 167 -47.35 -14.84 16.67
N VAL A 168 -48.07 -14.52 15.60
CA VAL A 168 -47.88 -13.29 14.81
C VAL A 168 -48.66 -12.09 15.42
N ARG A 169 -49.66 -12.34 16.28
CA ARG A 169 -50.41 -11.30 16.96
C ARG A 169 -49.83 -10.82 18.28
N ALA A 170 -48.78 -11.47 18.77
CA ALA A 170 -48.13 -11.16 20.06
C ALA A 170 -46.77 -10.41 19.90
N LEU A 171 -46.46 -9.90 18.70
CA LEU A 171 -45.30 -9.02 18.43
C LEU A 171 -45.75 -7.59 18.18
#